data_d3d98dd34ff0717c6829fd33f6ad81d4
#
_entry.id   d3d98dd34ff0717c6829fd33f6ad81d4
#
_cell.length_a   1.000
_cell.length_b   1.000
_cell.length_c   1.000
_cell.angle_alpha   90.00
_cell.angle_beta   90.00
_cell.angle_gamma   90.00
#
_symmetry.space_group_name_H-M   'P 1'
#
loop_
_entity.id
_entity.type
_entity.pdbx_description
1 polymer ?
#
loop_
_entity_poly.entity_id
_entity_poly.type
_entity_poly.pdbx_seq_one_letter_code
_entity_poly.pdbx_strand_id
1 'polypeptide(L)'
;AIHTPLIMQRSQVEDRSGQLGRNLSIQPFTQVLGKFKEPLYGFRGALVGVQVDEFTRTDGYTIFSGLAEPESLLAQGDMKAGKAHIDFMKDYKYYAGVNAFSTDQGRGYVEWSGDAYTGDKTIHWNPNREEFNNMKASAALAARIFFSGGAEKVYMPTFQNLEVDSVFALDETLDKVDFGLKGMYTFRANSFSPHGTCRMGSDPYEAVVAPTGQVYGTAGLFVADASLIPEPMTSPVQWTVQALAQYVSDQINENAHSYFIG
;
A
#
# COMPACT_ATOMS: atom_id res chain seq x y z
N ALA A 1 11.27 -0.05 -3.38
CA ALA A 1 10.74 -0.70 -4.61
C ALA A 1 10.44 0.27 -5.76
N ILE A 2 10.32 1.56 -5.51
CA ILE A 2 10.14 2.55 -6.61
C ILE A 2 11.49 2.99 -7.17
N HIS A 3 12.42 3.40 -6.34
CA HIS A 3 13.69 3.97 -6.81
C HIS A 3 14.72 2.94 -7.24
N THR A 4 14.75 1.76 -6.63
CA THR A 4 15.71 0.70 -6.94
C THR A 4 15.69 0.30 -8.42
N PRO A 5 14.54 -0.08 -9.03
CA PRO A 5 14.52 -0.38 -10.46
C PRO A 5 14.87 0.84 -11.32
N LEU A 6 14.47 2.06 -10.93
CA LEU A 6 14.81 3.27 -11.68
C LEU A 6 16.31 3.56 -11.70
N ILE A 7 17.00 3.34 -10.56
CA ILE A 7 18.46 3.48 -10.49
C ILE A 7 19.11 2.46 -11.43
N MET A 8 18.67 1.20 -11.39
CA MET A 8 19.22 0.14 -12.22
C MET A 8 18.97 0.39 -13.73
N GLN A 9 17.76 0.83 -14.11
CA GLN A 9 17.42 1.19 -15.48
C GLN A 9 18.27 2.38 -15.98
N ARG A 10 18.41 3.43 -15.17
CA ARG A 10 19.27 4.58 -15.48
C ARG A 10 20.74 4.22 -15.62
N SER A 11 21.19 3.25 -14.84
CA SER A 11 22.56 2.72 -14.88
C SER A 11 22.77 1.67 -15.96
N GLN A 12 21.75 1.39 -16.78
CA GLN A 12 21.78 0.41 -17.85
C GLN A 12 22.23 -0.97 -17.38
N VAL A 13 21.80 -1.36 -16.17
CA VAL A 13 22.03 -2.71 -15.65
C VAL A 13 21.35 -3.72 -16.57
N GLU A 14 22.08 -4.76 -16.98
CA GLU A 14 21.55 -5.83 -17.83
C GLU A 14 20.38 -6.55 -17.14
N ASP A 15 19.25 -6.65 -17.82
CA ASP A 15 18.11 -7.43 -17.37
C ASP A 15 17.72 -8.45 -18.44
N ARG A 16 18.09 -9.71 -18.22
CA ARG A 16 17.77 -10.84 -19.11
C ARG A 16 16.35 -11.34 -18.95
N SER A 17 15.76 -11.05 -17.81
CA SER A 17 14.41 -11.52 -17.46
C SER A 17 13.30 -10.65 -18.04
N GLY A 18 13.57 -9.40 -18.35
CA GLY A 18 12.55 -8.39 -18.68
C GLY A 18 11.65 -8.05 -17.49
N GLN A 19 12.07 -8.40 -16.26
CA GLN A 19 11.28 -8.21 -15.05
C GLN A 19 11.66 -6.94 -14.27
N LEU A 20 12.76 -6.27 -14.63
CA LEU A 20 13.21 -5.07 -13.94
C LEU A 20 12.16 -3.95 -14.03
N GLY A 21 11.66 -3.55 -12.88
CA GLY A 21 10.58 -2.56 -12.77
C GLY A 21 9.16 -3.14 -12.94
N ARG A 22 9.01 -4.43 -13.28
CA ARG A 22 7.71 -5.11 -13.38
C ARG A 22 7.27 -5.66 -12.03
N ASN A 23 6.06 -6.22 -11.99
CA ASN A 23 5.48 -6.86 -10.81
C ASN A 23 5.30 -5.89 -9.62
N LEU A 24 5.12 -4.60 -9.87
CA LEU A 24 4.82 -3.65 -8.81
C LEU A 24 3.49 -4.03 -8.14
N SER A 25 3.57 -4.44 -6.90
CA SER A 25 2.47 -4.49 -5.95
C SER A 25 2.55 -3.27 -5.05
N ILE A 26 1.43 -2.62 -4.78
CA ILE A 26 1.40 -1.46 -3.89
C ILE A 26 0.72 -1.74 -2.56
N GLN A 27 0.03 -2.88 -2.44
CA GLN A 27 -0.79 -3.20 -1.27
C GLN A 27 -1.70 -2.02 -0.91
N PRO A 28 -2.73 -1.73 -1.74
CA PRO A 28 -3.56 -0.56 -1.55
C PRO A 28 -4.34 -0.65 -0.25
N PHE A 29 -4.49 0.47 0.43
CA PHE A 29 -5.39 0.55 1.56
C PHE A 29 -6.28 1.79 1.47
N THR A 30 -7.45 1.67 2.07
CA THR A 30 -8.38 2.77 2.26
C THR A 30 -8.51 3.05 3.75
N GLN A 31 -8.61 4.31 4.15
CA GLN A 31 -8.91 4.66 5.52
C GLN A 31 -10.37 5.08 5.66
N VAL A 32 -11.08 4.41 6.55
CA VAL A 32 -12.43 4.77 6.96
C VAL A 32 -12.35 5.48 8.31
N LEU A 33 -13.09 6.56 8.48
CA LEU A 33 -13.13 7.32 9.73
C LEU A 33 -14.52 7.21 10.36
N GLY A 34 -14.56 6.92 11.65
CA GLY A 34 -15.78 6.98 12.45
C GLY A 34 -15.77 8.20 13.37
N LYS A 35 -16.88 8.93 13.42
CA LYS A 35 -17.11 10.01 14.39
C LYS A 35 -18.01 9.50 15.51
N PHE A 36 -17.59 9.77 16.74
CA PHE A 36 -18.28 9.34 17.95
C PHE A 36 -18.77 10.53 18.75
N LYS A 37 -19.75 10.29 19.62
CA LYS A 37 -20.30 11.31 20.53
C LYS A 37 -19.30 11.68 21.63
N GLU A 38 -18.60 10.68 22.17
CA GLU A 38 -17.63 10.88 23.22
C GLU A 38 -16.20 10.98 22.63
N PRO A 39 -15.29 11.75 23.25
CA PRO A 39 -13.92 11.88 22.78
C PRO A 39 -13.17 10.54 22.91
N LEU A 40 -12.65 10.04 21.80
CA LEU A 40 -11.88 8.81 21.74
C LEU A 40 -10.37 9.04 21.79
N TYR A 41 -9.93 10.24 21.39
CA TYR A 41 -8.49 10.54 21.23
C TYR A 41 -7.78 9.54 20.32
N GLY A 42 -8.39 9.19 19.19
CA GLY A 42 -7.92 8.17 18.23
C GLY A 42 -6.54 8.42 17.61
N PHE A 43 -5.92 9.54 17.95
CA PHE A 43 -4.53 9.89 17.61
C PHE A 43 -3.52 9.45 18.68
N ARG A 44 -3.96 8.80 19.75
CA ARG A 44 -3.11 8.29 20.85
C ARG A 44 -3.05 6.78 20.83
N GLY A 45 -1.89 6.23 21.19
CA GLY A 45 -1.69 4.79 21.34
C GLY A 45 -0.84 4.17 20.24
N ALA A 46 -0.93 2.85 20.08
CA ALA A 46 -0.22 2.12 19.04
C ALA A 46 -0.89 2.32 17.68
N LEU A 47 -0.08 2.52 16.63
CA LEU A 47 -0.57 2.71 15.25
C LEU A 47 -1.43 1.52 14.79
N VAL A 48 -1.01 0.30 15.11
CA VAL A 48 -1.72 -0.93 14.78
C VAL A 48 -1.83 -1.76 16.06
N GLY A 49 -2.92 -1.59 16.80
CA GLY A 49 -3.17 -2.29 18.06
C GLY A 49 -4.07 -3.52 17.91
N VAL A 50 -4.93 -3.53 16.91
CA VAL A 50 -5.92 -4.59 16.66
C VAL A 50 -6.03 -4.80 15.15
N GLN A 51 -6.23 -6.07 14.75
CA GLN A 51 -6.51 -6.43 13.36
C GLN A 51 -7.68 -7.41 13.26
N VAL A 52 -8.33 -7.41 12.11
CA VAL A 52 -9.26 -8.43 11.65
C VAL A 52 -8.64 -9.08 10.42
N ASP A 53 -8.21 -10.34 10.56
CA ASP A 53 -7.48 -11.11 9.55
C ASP A 53 -8.30 -12.29 8.98
N GLU A 54 -9.52 -12.46 9.42
CA GLU A 54 -10.43 -13.52 8.99
C GLU A 54 -10.57 -13.58 7.46
N PHE A 55 -10.60 -12.41 6.81
CA PHE A 55 -10.82 -12.28 5.36
C PHE A 55 -9.53 -12.26 4.54
N THR A 56 -8.36 -12.36 5.19
CA THR A 56 -7.06 -12.22 4.52
C THR A 56 -6.82 -13.30 3.46
N ARG A 57 -7.21 -14.54 3.77
CA ARG A 57 -6.99 -15.69 2.88
C ARG A 57 -8.14 -15.96 1.92
N THR A 58 -9.35 -15.59 2.28
CA THR A 58 -10.58 -15.88 1.51
C THR A 58 -10.92 -14.76 0.54
N ASP A 59 -10.78 -13.51 1.00
CA ASP A 59 -11.27 -12.33 0.30
C ASP A 59 -10.15 -11.33 -0.05
N GLY A 60 -8.91 -11.61 0.36
CA GLY A 60 -7.74 -10.83 0.00
C GLY A 60 -7.68 -9.44 0.66
N TYR A 61 -8.27 -9.26 1.84
CA TYR A 61 -8.14 -8.02 2.59
C TYR A 61 -8.01 -8.24 4.11
N THR A 62 -7.37 -7.28 4.77
CA THR A 62 -7.16 -7.25 6.22
C THR A 62 -7.48 -5.86 6.75
N ILE A 63 -8.10 -5.77 7.91
CA ILE A 63 -8.46 -4.51 8.54
C ILE A 63 -7.59 -4.30 9.77
N PHE A 64 -7.01 -3.12 9.89
CA PHE A 64 -6.18 -2.73 11.03
C PHE A 64 -6.75 -1.48 11.70
N SER A 65 -6.65 -1.40 13.02
CA SER A 65 -6.81 -0.11 13.68
C SER A 65 -5.79 0.88 13.14
N GLY A 66 -6.20 2.11 12.91
CA GLY A 66 -5.35 3.19 12.44
C GLY A 66 -5.39 4.36 13.41
N LEU A 67 -4.36 5.19 13.42
CA LEU A 67 -4.42 6.46 14.13
C LEU A 67 -5.21 7.48 13.30
N ALA A 68 -6.06 8.22 13.98
CA ALA A 68 -6.75 9.39 13.43
C ALA A 68 -5.97 10.65 13.81
N GLU A 69 -4.70 10.72 13.42
CA GLU A 69 -3.85 11.88 13.65
C GLU A 69 -4.34 13.07 12.86
N PRO A 70 -4.25 14.31 13.41
CA PRO A 70 -4.67 15.50 12.70
C PRO A 70 -4.09 15.63 11.29
N GLU A 71 -2.81 15.34 11.11
CA GLU A 71 -2.12 15.36 9.81
C GLU A 71 -2.60 14.25 8.87
N SER A 72 -2.91 13.06 9.38
CA SER A 72 -3.52 11.99 8.59
C SER A 72 -4.94 12.33 8.16
N LEU A 73 -5.72 12.96 9.04
CA LEU A 73 -7.03 13.50 8.71
C LEU A 73 -6.94 14.57 7.63
N LEU A 74 -5.90 15.41 7.65
CA LEU A 74 -5.63 16.40 6.61
C LEU A 74 -5.23 15.75 5.28
N ALA A 75 -4.30 14.81 5.31
CA ALA A 75 -3.75 14.17 4.11
C ALA A 75 -4.75 13.27 3.40
N GLN A 76 -5.62 12.62 4.15
CA GLN A 76 -6.64 11.71 3.62
C GLN A 76 -8.00 12.40 3.53
N GLY A 77 -8.03 13.60 4.10
CA GLY A 77 -9.24 14.28 4.48
C GLY A 77 -10.10 14.69 3.32
N ASP A 78 -11.26 14.76 3.72
CA ASP A 78 -12.21 15.74 3.35
C ASP A 78 -11.61 17.11 3.51
N MET A 79 -10.77 17.48 2.55
CA MET A 79 -10.19 18.82 2.47
C MET A 79 -11.29 19.81 2.20
N LYS A 80 -12.22 19.92 3.16
CA LYS A 80 -13.14 21.05 3.21
C LYS A 80 -12.27 22.30 3.36
N ALA A 81 -12.53 23.29 2.54
CA ALA A 81 -11.79 24.55 2.64
C ALA A 81 -12.43 25.50 3.65
N GLY A 82 -11.64 26.41 4.20
CA GLY A 82 -12.12 27.50 5.03
C GLY A 82 -12.79 27.05 6.33
N LYS A 83 -13.96 27.61 6.64
CA LYS A 83 -14.66 27.35 7.90
C LYS A 83 -15.00 25.88 8.12
N ALA A 84 -15.43 25.17 7.07
CA ALA A 84 -15.78 23.76 7.16
C ALA A 84 -14.58 22.89 7.57
N HIS A 85 -13.38 23.22 7.08
CA HIS A 85 -12.13 22.58 7.51
C HIS A 85 -11.83 22.84 8.99
N ILE A 86 -11.94 24.10 9.43
CA ILE A 86 -11.71 24.48 10.82
C ILE A 86 -12.68 23.74 11.75
N ASP A 87 -13.95 23.65 11.39
CA ASP A 87 -14.97 22.99 12.19
C ASP A 87 -14.72 21.47 12.26
N PHE A 88 -14.32 20.85 11.16
CA PHE A 88 -13.90 19.45 11.15
C PHE A 88 -12.70 19.21 12.08
N MET A 89 -11.66 20.04 11.99
CA MET A 89 -10.44 19.90 12.79
C MET A 89 -10.65 20.20 14.28
N LYS A 90 -11.67 20.98 14.68
CA LYS A 90 -12.03 21.15 16.10
C LYS A 90 -12.50 19.86 16.74
N ASP A 91 -13.07 18.97 15.94
CA ASP A 91 -13.66 17.72 16.38
C ASP A 91 -12.68 16.53 16.30
N TYR A 92 -11.39 16.74 15.97
CA TYR A 92 -10.42 15.65 15.72
C TYR A 92 -10.33 14.61 16.83
N LYS A 93 -10.59 14.99 18.09
CA LYS A 93 -10.59 14.07 19.24
C LYS A 93 -11.76 13.07 19.26
N TYR A 94 -12.79 13.30 18.45
CA TYR A 94 -13.97 12.43 18.34
C TYR A 94 -13.85 11.41 17.21
N TYR A 95 -12.78 11.46 16.42
CA TYR A 95 -12.57 10.54 15.31
C TYR A 95 -11.70 9.36 15.70
N ALA A 96 -12.03 8.20 15.14
CA ALA A 96 -11.15 7.03 15.07
C ALA A 96 -10.97 6.62 13.61
N GLY A 97 -9.79 6.06 13.30
CA GLY A 97 -9.44 5.56 11.97
C GLY A 97 -9.31 4.05 11.95
N VAL A 98 -9.71 3.47 10.84
CA VAL A 98 -9.47 2.06 10.50
C VAL A 98 -8.91 2.00 9.10
N ASN A 99 -7.82 1.28 8.91
CA ASN A 99 -7.18 1.05 7.63
C ASN A 99 -7.58 -0.32 7.08
N ALA A 100 -8.20 -0.34 5.92
CA ALA A 100 -8.61 -1.53 5.20
C ALA A 100 -7.63 -1.78 4.06
N PHE A 101 -6.73 -2.75 4.25
CA PHE A 101 -5.71 -3.16 3.28
C PHE A 101 -6.27 -4.23 2.36
N SER A 102 -6.03 -4.08 1.07
CA SER A 102 -6.38 -5.08 0.07
C SER A 102 -5.13 -5.61 -0.62
N THR A 103 -5.12 -6.90 -0.93
CA THR A 103 -4.07 -7.51 -1.75
C THR A 103 -4.30 -7.12 -3.20
N ASP A 104 -3.25 -6.75 -3.90
CA ASP A 104 -3.27 -6.61 -5.36
C ASP A 104 -2.56 -7.80 -6.04
N GLN A 105 -2.58 -7.85 -7.36
CA GLN A 105 -2.00 -8.95 -8.13
C GLN A 105 -0.59 -8.65 -8.65
N GLY A 106 0.05 -7.55 -8.20
CA GLY A 106 1.41 -7.20 -8.60
C GLY A 106 1.59 -6.98 -10.10
N ARG A 107 0.62 -6.34 -10.76
CA ARG A 107 0.66 -6.10 -12.21
C ARG A 107 1.12 -4.72 -12.61
N GLY A 108 1.48 -3.91 -11.62
CA GLY A 108 2.02 -2.59 -11.86
C GLY A 108 3.45 -2.63 -12.40
N TYR A 109 3.94 -1.47 -12.79
CA TYR A 109 5.34 -1.33 -13.20
C TYR A 109 5.89 0.06 -12.90
N VAL A 110 7.23 0.11 -12.84
CA VAL A 110 8.00 1.32 -12.71
C VAL A 110 8.99 1.37 -13.86
N GLU A 111 9.02 2.46 -14.62
CA GLU A 111 9.83 2.59 -15.81
C GLU A 111 10.53 3.94 -15.84
N TRP A 112 11.78 3.93 -16.26
CA TRP A 112 12.54 5.11 -16.61
C TRP A 112 12.59 5.24 -18.12
N SER A 113 12.22 6.39 -18.68
CA SER A 113 12.28 6.71 -20.09
C SER A 113 13.20 7.88 -20.35
N GLY A 114 14.03 7.78 -21.39
CA GLY A 114 15.01 8.81 -21.76
C GLY A 114 16.43 8.51 -21.29
N ASP A 115 17.30 9.51 -21.35
CA ASP A 115 18.68 9.36 -20.87
C ASP A 115 18.77 9.44 -19.32
N ALA A 116 19.96 9.14 -18.78
CA ALA A 116 20.17 9.06 -17.35
C ALA A 116 19.97 10.40 -16.59
N TYR A 117 19.94 11.53 -17.28
CA TYR A 117 19.90 12.86 -16.67
C TYR A 117 18.59 13.61 -16.96
N THR A 118 18.04 13.45 -18.16
CA THR A 118 16.86 14.19 -18.64
C THR A 118 15.61 13.33 -18.82
N GLY A 119 15.71 12.03 -18.50
CA GLY A 119 14.57 11.12 -18.55
C GLY A 119 13.53 11.37 -17.47
N ASP A 120 12.38 10.74 -17.64
CA ASP A 120 11.26 10.81 -16.71
C ASP A 120 10.88 9.41 -16.20
N LYS A 121 10.24 9.37 -15.03
CA LYS A 121 9.76 8.16 -14.40
C LYS A 121 8.27 7.97 -14.63
N THR A 122 7.89 6.76 -14.96
CA THR A 122 6.49 6.33 -14.99
C THR A 122 6.24 5.31 -13.90
N ILE A 123 5.19 5.51 -13.12
CA ILE A 123 4.69 4.53 -12.16
C ILE A 123 3.28 4.21 -12.60
N HIS A 124 3.05 2.95 -12.95
CA HIS A 124 1.75 2.49 -13.41
C HIS A 124 1.19 1.43 -12.47
N TRP A 125 0.01 1.70 -11.96
CA TRP A 125 -0.78 0.74 -11.20
C TRP A 125 -2.26 1.07 -11.36
N ASN A 126 -3.06 0.06 -11.67
CA ASN A 126 -4.52 0.18 -11.74
C ASN A 126 -5.15 -1.10 -11.18
N PRO A 127 -6.12 -0.97 -10.29
CA PRO A 127 -6.87 -2.12 -9.81
C PRO A 127 -7.70 -2.72 -10.93
N ASN A 128 -7.88 -4.03 -10.91
CA ASN A 128 -8.91 -4.68 -11.69
C ASN A 128 -10.25 -4.64 -10.94
N ARG A 129 -11.28 -5.25 -11.54
CA ARG A 129 -12.62 -5.29 -10.94
C ARG A 129 -12.64 -6.03 -9.60
N GLU A 130 -11.92 -7.12 -9.48
CA GLU A 130 -11.84 -7.92 -8.26
C GLU A 130 -11.17 -7.15 -7.13
N GLU A 131 -9.99 -6.59 -7.39
CA GLU A 131 -9.24 -5.75 -6.43
C GLU A 131 -10.08 -4.55 -5.98
N PHE A 132 -10.78 -3.90 -6.91
CA PHE A 132 -11.69 -2.81 -6.57
C PHE A 132 -12.86 -3.27 -5.68
N ASN A 133 -13.47 -4.42 -5.97
CA ASN A 133 -14.54 -4.99 -5.16
C ASN A 133 -14.05 -5.35 -3.75
N ASN A 134 -12.82 -5.87 -3.63
CA ASN A 134 -12.21 -6.16 -2.33
C ASN A 134 -11.95 -4.88 -1.53
N MET A 135 -11.49 -3.80 -2.17
CA MET A 135 -11.37 -2.48 -1.53
C MET A 135 -12.74 -1.96 -1.06
N LYS A 136 -13.78 -2.13 -1.88
CA LYS A 136 -15.16 -1.72 -1.53
C LYS A 136 -15.69 -2.54 -0.36
N ALA A 137 -15.52 -3.86 -0.38
CA ALA A 137 -15.96 -4.77 0.68
C ALA A 137 -15.24 -4.50 2.01
N SER A 138 -13.92 -4.29 1.96
CA SER A 138 -13.12 -3.98 3.15
C SER A 138 -13.52 -2.64 3.77
N ALA A 139 -13.76 -1.61 2.97
CA ALA A 139 -14.25 -0.32 3.44
C ALA A 139 -15.67 -0.41 4.04
N ALA A 140 -16.54 -1.23 3.44
CA ALA A 140 -17.88 -1.51 3.97
C ALA A 140 -17.82 -2.19 5.34
N LEU A 141 -16.96 -3.20 5.48
CA LEU A 141 -16.76 -3.89 6.76
C LEU A 141 -16.21 -2.93 7.84
N ALA A 142 -15.23 -2.10 7.50
CA ALA A 142 -14.72 -1.07 8.41
C ALA A 142 -15.83 -0.12 8.87
N ALA A 143 -16.72 0.32 7.97
CA ALA A 143 -17.86 1.15 8.32
C ALA A 143 -18.85 0.41 9.27
N ARG A 144 -19.12 -0.87 9.03
CA ARG A 144 -19.98 -1.68 9.92
C ARG A 144 -19.36 -1.85 11.31
N ILE A 145 -18.04 -2.03 11.39
CA ILE A 145 -17.31 -2.07 12.66
C ILE A 145 -17.52 -0.76 13.44
N PHE A 146 -17.39 0.39 12.78
CA PHE A 146 -17.62 1.69 13.43
C PHE A 146 -19.05 1.86 13.95
N PHE A 147 -20.06 1.54 13.14
CA PHE A 147 -21.45 1.62 13.60
C PHE A 147 -21.74 0.65 14.76
N SER A 148 -21.19 -0.56 14.71
CA SER A 148 -21.31 -1.54 15.83
C SER A 148 -20.63 -1.02 17.10
N GLY A 149 -19.57 -0.22 16.95
CA GLY A 149 -18.87 0.45 18.04
C GLY A 149 -19.55 1.74 18.53
N GLY A 150 -20.68 2.14 17.96
CA GLY A 150 -21.45 3.33 18.37
C GLY A 150 -21.04 4.62 17.68
N ALA A 151 -20.39 4.57 16.53
CA ALA A 151 -20.15 5.75 15.73
C ALA A 151 -21.48 6.39 15.27
N GLU A 152 -21.59 7.70 15.38
CA GLU A 152 -22.75 8.47 14.91
C GLU A 152 -22.69 8.73 13.40
N LYS A 153 -21.48 8.74 12.85
CA LYS A 153 -21.21 9.01 11.43
C LYS A 153 -19.95 8.31 11.00
N VAL A 154 -19.95 7.83 9.75
CA VAL A 154 -18.79 7.25 9.10
C VAL A 154 -18.47 8.00 7.82
N TYR A 155 -17.19 8.26 7.59
CA TYR A 155 -16.65 8.91 6.39
C TYR A 155 -16.00 7.84 5.53
N MET A 156 -16.57 7.63 4.34
CA MET A 156 -16.08 6.67 3.37
C MET A 156 -14.88 7.25 2.61
N PRO A 157 -13.89 6.42 2.25
CA PRO A 157 -12.65 6.87 1.59
C PRO A 157 -12.88 7.19 0.11
N THR A 158 -13.68 8.19 -0.17
CA THR A 158 -14.02 8.63 -1.52
C THR A 158 -13.65 10.08 -1.76
N PHE A 159 -13.41 10.45 -3.02
CA PHE A 159 -13.16 11.85 -3.38
C PHE A 159 -14.40 12.73 -3.28
N GLN A 160 -15.59 12.12 -3.27
CA GLN A 160 -16.86 12.81 -3.09
C GLN A 160 -17.22 13.02 -1.62
N ASN A 161 -16.36 12.57 -0.68
CA ASN A 161 -16.58 12.74 0.75
C ASN A 161 -17.92 12.18 1.21
N LEU A 162 -18.20 10.94 0.87
CA LEU A 162 -19.44 10.29 1.24
C LEU A 162 -19.50 10.09 2.76
N GLU A 163 -20.44 10.79 3.37
CA GLU A 163 -20.78 10.65 4.78
C GLU A 163 -21.96 9.69 4.91
N VAL A 164 -21.86 8.78 5.85
CA VAL A 164 -22.91 7.78 6.17
C VAL A 164 -23.28 7.96 7.64
N ASP A 165 -24.54 8.08 7.95
CA ASP A 165 -25.07 8.32 9.31
C ASP A 165 -25.75 7.08 9.93
N SER A 166 -25.88 5.99 9.16
CA SER A 166 -26.46 4.75 9.64
C SER A 166 -25.99 3.55 8.82
N VAL A 167 -26.04 2.37 9.43
CA VAL A 167 -25.72 1.13 8.72
C VAL A 167 -26.71 0.86 7.58
N PHE A 168 -27.94 1.37 7.67
CA PHE A 168 -28.95 1.20 6.62
C PHE A 168 -28.66 2.04 5.38
N ALA A 169 -28.06 3.24 5.56
CA ALA A 169 -27.67 4.09 4.45
C ALA A 169 -26.36 3.63 3.78
N LEU A 170 -25.62 2.72 4.41
CA LEU A 170 -24.29 2.29 3.94
C LEU A 170 -24.38 1.61 2.56
N ASP A 171 -25.29 0.66 2.38
CA ASP A 171 -25.40 -0.11 1.15
C ASP A 171 -25.82 0.81 -0.02
N GLU A 172 -26.81 1.70 0.18
CA GLU A 172 -27.18 2.70 -0.82
C GLU A 172 -26.03 3.65 -1.18
N THR A 173 -25.21 4.00 -0.18
CA THR A 173 -24.03 4.84 -0.39
C THR A 173 -22.98 4.12 -1.21
N LEU A 174 -22.72 2.84 -0.91
CA LEU A 174 -21.77 2.01 -1.62
C LEU A 174 -22.20 1.71 -3.06
N ASP A 175 -23.49 1.65 -3.35
CA ASP A 175 -24.01 1.46 -4.70
C ASP A 175 -23.71 2.66 -5.63
N LYS A 176 -23.46 3.84 -5.06
CA LYS A 176 -23.01 5.02 -5.78
C LYS A 176 -21.52 4.98 -6.15
N VAL A 177 -20.77 4.04 -5.58
CA VAL A 177 -19.35 3.82 -5.83
C VAL A 177 -19.20 2.67 -6.85
N ASP A 178 -18.84 3.01 -8.06
CA ASP A 178 -18.79 2.07 -9.18
C ASP A 178 -17.34 1.84 -9.66
N PHE A 179 -17.14 0.67 -10.29
CA PHE A 179 -15.92 0.37 -11.01
C PHE A 179 -15.94 1.05 -12.39
N GLY A 180 -14.79 1.40 -12.91
CA GLY A 180 -14.63 2.14 -14.13
C GLY A 180 -14.07 3.52 -13.85
N LEU A 181 -14.11 4.42 -14.84
CA LEU A 181 -13.50 5.74 -14.68
C LEU A 181 -14.07 6.50 -13.47
N LYS A 182 -15.38 6.46 -13.25
CA LYS A 182 -16.01 7.10 -12.10
C LYS A 182 -15.65 6.41 -10.79
N GLY A 183 -15.76 5.09 -10.72
CA GLY A 183 -15.47 4.33 -9.52
C GLY A 183 -13.99 4.40 -9.14
N MET A 184 -13.10 4.24 -10.12
CA MET A 184 -11.67 4.29 -9.90
C MET A 184 -11.20 5.66 -9.36
N TYR A 185 -11.81 6.75 -9.80
CA TYR A 185 -11.54 8.09 -9.27
C TYR A 185 -12.32 8.41 -8.01
N THR A 186 -13.32 7.60 -7.64
CA THR A 186 -14.15 7.83 -6.47
C THR A 186 -13.46 7.37 -5.19
N PHE A 187 -12.83 6.19 -5.18
CA PHE A 187 -12.06 5.75 -4.03
C PHE A 187 -10.71 6.47 -3.93
N ARG A 188 -10.35 6.83 -2.70
CA ARG A 188 -9.01 7.25 -2.31
C ARG A 188 -8.29 6.03 -1.75
N ALA A 189 -7.32 5.53 -2.49
CA ALA A 189 -6.43 4.49 -2.04
C ALA A 189 -5.03 5.07 -1.81
N ASN A 190 -4.41 4.63 -0.75
CA ASN A 190 -3.03 4.95 -0.39
C ASN A 190 -2.20 3.68 -0.40
N SER A 191 -0.88 3.84 -0.39
CA SER A 191 0.05 2.74 -0.23
C SER A 191 1.27 3.19 0.57
N PHE A 192 1.66 2.37 1.53
CA PHE A 192 2.93 2.53 2.25
C PHE A 192 3.91 1.41 1.94
N SER A 193 3.51 0.44 1.13
CA SER A 193 4.20 -0.83 0.95
C SER A 193 4.42 -1.24 -0.51
N PRO A 194 4.89 -0.34 -1.40
CA PRO A 194 5.23 -0.76 -2.76
C PRO A 194 6.36 -1.79 -2.72
N HIS A 195 6.21 -2.89 -3.49
CA HIS A 195 7.19 -3.99 -3.52
C HIS A 195 7.20 -4.73 -4.86
N GLY A 196 8.14 -5.67 -5.04
CA GLY A 196 8.16 -6.65 -6.13
C GLY A 196 8.91 -6.25 -7.41
N THR A 197 9.39 -5.02 -7.54
CA THR A 197 9.93 -4.47 -8.81
C THR A 197 11.32 -4.95 -9.23
N CYS A 198 12.03 -5.67 -8.36
CA CYS A 198 13.28 -6.38 -8.63
C CYS A 198 13.19 -7.79 -8.04
N ARG A 199 12.10 -8.50 -8.33
CA ARG A 199 11.76 -9.75 -7.63
C ARG A 199 12.89 -10.75 -7.63
N MET A 200 13.05 -11.41 -6.49
CA MET A 200 14.00 -12.48 -6.27
C MET A 200 13.47 -13.80 -6.85
N GLY A 201 14.36 -14.63 -7.39
CA GLY A 201 14.01 -15.96 -7.86
C GLY A 201 15.24 -16.74 -8.28
N SER A 202 15.10 -18.07 -8.46
CA SER A 202 16.20 -18.97 -8.85
C SER A 202 16.45 -19.01 -10.35
N ASP A 203 15.50 -18.55 -11.17
CA ASP A 203 15.64 -18.53 -12.62
C ASP A 203 15.99 -17.11 -13.12
N PRO A 204 17.18 -16.90 -13.74
CA PRO A 204 17.61 -15.62 -14.26
C PRO A 204 16.75 -15.10 -15.44
N TYR A 205 15.89 -15.92 -16.01
CA TYR A 205 14.95 -15.52 -17.05
C TYR A 205 13.57 -15.11 -16.51
N GLU A 206 13.33 -15.33 -15.22
CA GLU A 206 12.06 -14.97 -14.56
C GLU A 206 12.24 -14.00 -13.39
N ALA A 207 13.48 -13.72 -12.97
CA ALA A 207 13.80 -12.89 -11.84
C ALA A 207 14.95 -11.93 -12.13
N VAL A 208 14.95 -10.79 -11.47
CA VAL A 208 16.02 -9.77 -11.56
C VAL A 208 17.17 -10.10 -10.63
N VAL A 209 16.85 -10.69 -9.49
CA VAL A 209 17.78 -10.91 -8.39
C VAL A 209 17.81 -12.39 -8.00
N ALA A 210 19.02 -12.92 -7.84
CA ALA A 210 19.24 -14.30 -7.38
C ALA A 210 18.78 -14.48 -5.92
N PRO A 211 18.57 -15.72 -5.46
CA PRO A 211 18.24 -16.00 -4.05
C PRO A 211 19.23 -15.43 -3.03
N THR A 212 20.47 -15.18 -3.43
CA THR A 212 21.51 -14.54 -2.58
C THR A 212 21.34 -13.02 -2.42
N GLY A 213 20.41 -12.39 -3.13
CA GLY A 213 20.28 -10.95 -3.17
C GLY A 213 21.10 -10.26 -4.26
N GLN A 214 21.98 -11.01 -4.98
CA GLN A 214 22.81 -10.44 -6.05
C GLN A 214 22.00 -10.30 -7.33
N VAL A 215 22.18 -9.18 -8.04
CA VAL A 215 21.55 -8.92 -9.33
C VAL A 215 22.16 -9.85 -10.39
N TYR A 216 21.31 -10.53 -11.16
CA TYR A 216 21.78 -11.38 -12.26
C TYR A 216 22.54 -10.57 -13.32
N GLY A 217 23.65 -11.13 -13.78
CA GLY A 217 24.49 -10.48 -14.79
C GLY A 217 25.40 -9.36 -14.28
N THR A 218 25.31 -8.96 -13.01
CA THR A 218 26.14 -7.88 -12.44
C THR A 218 26.80 -8.30 -11.13
N ALA A 219 28.08 -8.60 -11.20
CA ALA A 219 28.85 -9.01 -10.02
C ALA A 219 28.95 -7.87 -9.00
N GLY A 220 28.80 -8.19 -7.70
CA GLY A 220 28.94 -7.24 -6.60
C GLY A 220 27.79 -6.25 -6.43
N LEU A 221 26.73 -6.34 -7.23
CA LEU A 221 25.51 -5.52 -7.07
C LEU A 221 24.44 -6.33 -6.35
N PHE A 222 23.96 -5.81 -5.23
CA PHE A 222 22.94 -6.46 -4.41
C PHE A 222 21.72 -5.57 -4.23
N VAL A 223 20.56 -6.18 -4.06
CA VAL A 223 19.31 -5.52 -3.66
C VAL A 223 18.89 -6.07 -2.30
N ALA A 224 18.54 -5.19 -1.37
CA ALA A 224 18.16 -5.56 0.00
C ALA A 224 16.98 -4.72 0.52
N ASP A 225 15.97 -4.51 -0.32
CA ASP A 225 14.77 -3.73 0.01
C ASP A 225 13.48 -4.43 -0.47
N ALA A 226 12.35 -3.75 -0.32
CA ALA A 226 11.04 -4.29 -0.68
C ALA A 226 10.91 -4.71 -2.15
N SER A 227 11.78 -4.25 -3.05
CA SER A 227 11.73 -4.67 -4.45
C SER A 227 12.06 -6.15 -4.67
N LEU A 228 12.73 -6.80 -3.70
CA LEU A 228 13.04 -8.24 -3.73
C LEU A 228 11.84 -9.15 -3.59
N ILE A 229 10.77 -8.70 -2.95
CA ILE A 229 9.62 -9.56 -2.61
C ILE A 229 9.03 -10.14 -3.89
N PRO A 230 9.00 -11.48 -4.05
CA PRO A 230 8.65 -12.10 -5.33
C PRO A 230 7.15 -12.11 -5.63
N GLU A 231 6.31 -12.07 -4.60
CA GLU A 231 4.85 -12.20 -4.70
C GLU A 231 4.14 -11.08 -3.93
N PRO A 232 2.93 -10.69 -4.36
CA PRO A 232 2.12 -9.74 -3.61
C PRO A 232 1.84 -10.20 -2.18
N MET A 233 1.97 -9.27 -1.23
CA MET A 233 1.79 -9.55 0.19
C MET A 233 0.39 -9.18 0.65
N THR A 234 -0.19 -10.00 1.53
CA THR A 234 -1.50 -9.74 2.17
C THR A 234 -1.40 -8.93 3.46
N SER A 235 -0.19 -8.81 4.01
CA SER A 235 0.10 -8.09 5.27
C SER A 235 1.18 -7.04 5.04
N PRO A 236 1.27 -5.99 5.88
CA PRO A 236 2.32 -4.98 5.77
C PRO A 236 3.72 -5.59 5.71
N VAL A 237 4.51 -5.15 4.72
CA VAL A 237 5.77 -5.83 4.33
C VAL A 237 6.98 -5.52 5.22
N GLN A 238 6.87 -4.65 6.21
CA GLN A 238 8.01 -4.13 6.97
C GLN A 238 8.90 -5.23 7.57
N TRP A 239 8.31 -6.22 8.25
CA TRP A 239 9.08 -7.32 8.86
C TRP A 239 9.72 -8.22 7.81
N THR A 240 9.01 -8.48 6.71
CA THR A 240 9.54 -9.24 5.58
C THR A 240 10.74 -8.54 4.96
N VAL A 241 10.67 -7.22 4.75
CA VAL A 241 11.77 -6.43 4.21
C VAL A 241 12.99 -6.47 5.14
N GLN A 242 12.79 -6.33 6.46
CA GLN A 242 13.88 -6.40 7.43
C GLN A 242 14.54 -7.79 7.44
N ALA A 243 13.74 -8.85 7.40
CA ALA A 243 14.26 -10.21 7.35
C ALA A 243 15.04 -10.50 6.05
N LEU A 244 14.53 -10.05 4.91
CA LEU A 244 15.22 -10.18 3.62
C LEU A 244 16.51 -9.36 3.59
N ALA A 245 16.50 -8.13 4.12
CA ALA A 245 17.70 -7.30 4.18
C ALA A 245 18.80 -7.94 5.07
N GLN A 246 18.40 -8.50 6.22
CA GLN A 246 19.33 -9.26 7.07
C GLN A 246 19.86 -10.50 6.34
N TYR A 247 19.01 -11.26 5.71
CA TYR A 247 19.40 -12.44 4.94
C TYR A 247 20.42 -12.10 3.83
N VAL A 248 20.16 -11.04 3.04
CA VAL A 248 21.10 -10.60 2.00
C VAL A 248 22.44 -10.15 2.61
N SER A 249 22.42 -9.45 3.75
CA SER A 249 23.63 -9.07 4.47
C SER A 249 24.43 -10.30 4.90
N ASP A 250 23.77 -11.33 5.41
CA ASP A 250 24.42 -12.56 5.82
C ASP A 250 25.03 -13.29 4.60
N GLN A 251 24.32 -13.32 3.48
CA GLN A 251 24.85 -13.89 2.22
C GLN A 251 26.09 -13.15 1.72
N ILE A 252 26.12 -11.83 1.81
CA ILE A 252 27.29 -11.01 1.45
C ILE A 252 28.47 -11.36 2.37
N ASN A 253 28.24 -11.45 3.67
CA ASN A 253 29.29 -11.75 4.65
C ASN A 253 29.86 -13.17 4.48
N GLU A 254 29.01 -14.17 4.32
CA GLU A 254 29.40 -15.56 4.13
C GLU A 254 30.24 -15.76 2.85
N ASN A 255 29.94 -14.99 1.81
CA ASN A 255 30.57 -15.08 0.50
C ASN A 255 31.54 -13.92 0.21
N ALA A 256 31.96 -13.15 1.23
CA ALA A 256 32.78 -11.97 1.08
C ALA A 256 34.07 -12.21 0.25
N HIS A 257 34.70 -13.37 0.42
CA HIS A 257 35.88 -13.75 -0.36
C HIS A 257 35.64 -13.80 -1.87
N SER A 258 34.44 -14.19 -2.31
CA SER A 258 34.13 -14.25 -3.73
C SER A 258 33.76 -12.90 -4.34
N TYR A 259 33.42 -11.92 -3.52
CA TYR A 259 32.99 -10.59 -3.99
C TYR A 259 34.06 -9.52 -3.86
N PHE A 260 34.99 -9.63 -2.90
CA PHE A 260 35.91 -8.55 -2.51
C PHE A 260 37.40 -8.90 -2.64
N ILE A 261 37.75 -10.10 -3.12
CA ILE A 261 39.12 -10.46 -3.42
C ILE A 261 39.28 -10.49 -4.94
N GLY A 262 39.75 -9.38 -5.45
CA GLY A 262 40.33 -9.21 -6.78
C GLY A 262 41.78 -8.87 -6.64
#